data_b1445d3b5bf4f3216b6925b6effe40e0
#
_entry.id   b1445d3b5bf4f3216b6925b6effe40e0
#
_cell.length_a   1.000
_cell.length_b   1.000
_cell.length_c   1.000
_cell.angle_alpha   90.00
_cell.angle_beta   90.00
_cell.angle_gamma   90.00
#
_symmetry.space_group_name_H-M   'P 1'
#
loop_
_entity.id
_entity.type
_entity.pdbx_description
1 polymer ?
#
loop_
_entity_poly.entity_id
_entity_poly.type
_entity_poly.pdbx_seq_one_letter_code
_entity_poly.pdbx_strand_id
1 'polypeptide(L)'
;MGLIAAIDSAIKKIIFSIFWWLMDPLEPERLFSQLTDQLERNLDPNNPERLLAPDNFDVIVNNKVFIKHAHSIAKLETNMQDRLQRYVADRDYALSQPLIKLQIISSATLSKNKIEIHVRFSSEEEDFQPADDGKYELKIIKGQGQGTSWKIKPGKTYTIGRVPTAEICLPYDNISKKQATLYFMPDSKITIVDEGSANGTFINNDENPIKGSLELKIGDQIKFCKTNPVVMTLSEK
;
A
#
# COMPACT_ATOMS: atom_id res chain seq x y z
N MET A 1 -38.10 -25.33 18.35
CA MET A 1 -37.16 -24.30 18.83
C MET A 1 -35.91 -24.06 17.94
N GLY A 2 -35.54 -24.97 17.05
CA GLY A 2 -34.32 -24.83 16.23
C GLY A 2 -34.37 -23.81 15.07
N LEU A 3 -35.54 -23.62 14.44
CA LEU A 3 -35.65 -22.80 13.21
C LEU A 3 -35.53 -21.29 13.50
N ILE A 4 -36.15 -20.82 14.58
CA ILE A 4 -36.14 -19.41 15.00
C ILE A 4 -34.71 -19.00 15.43
N ALA A 5 -33.99 -19.87 16.14
CA ALA A 5 -32.60 -19.61 16.54
C ALA A 5 -31.66 -19.58 15.36
N ALA A 6 -31.88 -20.40 14.31
CA ALA A 6 -31.10 -20.39 13.10
C ALA A 6 -31.33 -19.13 12.25
N ILE A 7 -32.59 -18.66 12.16
CA ILE A 7 -32.94 -17.42 11.48
C ILE A 7 -32.34 -16.21 12.21
N ASP A 8 -32.39 -16.17 13.53
CA ASP A 8 -31.78 -15.09 14.34
C ASP A 8 -30.26 -15.05 14.19
N SER A 9 -29.60 -16.21 14.14
CA SER A 9 -28.17 -16.31 13.88
C SER A 9 -27.79 -15.86 12.47
N ALA A 10 -28.58 -16.19 11.45
CA ALA A 10 -28.35 -15.76 10.07
C ALA A 10 -28.58 -14.24 9.90
N ILE A 11 -29.62 -13.71 10.50
CA ILE A 11 -29.92 -12.27 10.50
C ILE A 11 -28.83 -11.51 11.24
N LYS A 12 -28.36 -11.98 12.39
CA LYS A 12 -27.22 -11.38 13.12
C LYS A 12 -25.93 -11.40 12.30
N LYS A 13 -25.63 -12.49 11.58
CA LYS A 13 -24.48 -12.56 10.67
C LYS A 13 -24.59 -11.56 9.52
N ILE A 14 -25.78 -11.43 8.92
CA ILE A 14 -26.04 -10.47 7.83
C ILE A 14 -25.93 -9.03 8.35
N ILE A 15 -26.57 -8.71 9.48
CA ILE A 15 -26.46 -7.40 10.11
C ILE A 15 -25.01 -7.09 10.50
N PHE A 16 -24.29 -8.06 11.07
CA PHE A 16 -22.90 -7.91 11.44
C PHE A 16 -21.97 -7.75 10.22
N SER A 17 -22.23 -8.45 9.10
CA SER A 17 -21.47 -8.30 7.87
C SER A 17 -21.74 -6.93 7.20
N ILE A 18 -23.00 -6.47 7.20
CA ILE A 18 -23.38 -5.13 6.72
C ILE A 18 -22.76 -4.04 7.61
N PHE A 19 -22.83 -4.22 8.94
CA PHE A 19 -22.25 -3.28 9.89
C PHE A 19 -20.72 -3.25 9.81
N TRP A 20 -20.08 -4.42 9.60
CA TRP A 20 -18.64 -4.54 9.38
C TRP A 20 -18.21 -3.89 8.06
N TRP A 21 -19.00 -4.07 7.00
CA TRP A 21 -18.80 -3.42 5.71
C TRP A 21 -18.96 -1.89 5.80
N LEU A 22 -19.98 -1.43 6.55
CA LEU A 22 -20.18 0.00 6.83
C LEU A 22 -19.03 0.63 7.67
N MET A 23 -18.27 -0.17 8.38
CA MET A 23 -17.14 0.29 9.20
C MET A 23 -15.77 0.18 8.52
N ASP A 24 -15.68 -0.43 7.33
CA ASP A 24 -14.42 -0.48 6.60
C ASP A 24 -14.15 0.89 5.95
N PRO A 25 -13.09 1.58 6.37
CA PRO A 25 -12.79 2.90 5.83
C PRO A 25 -12.34 2.87 4.36
N LEU A 26 -11.88 1.71 3.85
CA LEU A 26 -11.46 1.49 2.46
C LEU A 26 -12.54 0.82 1.60
N GLU A 27 -13.79 0.81 2.06
CA GLU A 27 -14.91 0.38 1.22
C GLU A 27 -15.01 1.32 0.00
N PRO A 28 -15.00 0.77 -1.25
CA PRO A 28 -14.81 1.57 -2.47
C PRO A 28 -15.80 2.72 -2.66
N GLU A 29 -17.08 2.51 -2.41
CA GLU A 29 -18.09 3.55 -2.62
C GLU A 29 -17.97 4.68 -1.57
N ARG A 30 -17.70 4.30 -0.34
CA ARG A 30 -17.46 5.24 0.75
C ARG A 30 -16.18 6.06 0.52
N LEU A 31 -15.10 5.38 0.13
CA LEU A 31 -13.84 6.03 -0.17
C LEU A 31 -14.01 7.01 -1.33
N PHE A 32 -14.68 6.59 -2.41
CA PHE A 32 -14.93 7.45 -3.55
C PHE A 32 -15.75 8.70 -3.19
N SER A 33 -16.82 8.54 -2.40
CA SER A 33 -17.61 9.68 -1.91
C SER A 33 -16.76 10.68 -1.12
N GLN A 34 -15.87 10.19 -0.24
CA GLN A 34 -15.00 11.08 0.54
C GLN A 34 -13.93 11.75 -0.32
N LEU A 35 -13.41 11.05 -1.33
CA LEU A 35 -12.45 11.62 -2.28
C LEU A 35 -13.08 12.74 -3.11
N THR A 36 -14.30 12.54 -3.61
CA THR A 36 -15.03 13.56 -4.36
C THR A 36 -15.43 14.74 -3.48
N ASP A 37 -15.83 14.50 -2.23
CA ASP A 37 -16.10 15.57 -1.27
C ASP A 37 -14.86 16.42 -0.99
N GLN A 38 -13.69 15.80 -0.87
CA GLN A 38 -12.43 16.52 -0.69
C GLN A 38 -12.02 17.28 -1.97
N LEU A 39 -12.20 16.68 -3.13
CA LEU A 39 -11.95 17.33 -4.42
C LEU A 39 -12.77 18.60 -4.54
N GLU A 40 -14.09 18.52 -4.34
CA GLU A 40 -15.02 19.65 -4.47
C GLU A 40 -14.72 20.78 -3.48
N ARG A 41 -14.29 20.47 -2.26
CA ARG A 41 -13.92 21.46 -1.23
C ARG A 41 -12.61 22.18 -1.53
N ASN A 42 -11.78 21.62 -2.38
CA ASN A 42 -10.45 22.11 -2.69
C ASN A 42 -10.31 22.54 -4.17
N LEU A 43 -11.41 22.82 -4.85
CA LEU A 43 -11.36 23.40 -6.19
C LEU A 43 -10.77 24.82 -6.13
N ASP A 44 -9.80 25.13 -6.99
CA ASP A 44 -9.27 26.47 -7.13
C ASP A 44 -10.07 27.25 -8.18
N PRO A 45 -10.77 28.33 -7.79
CA PRO A 45 -11.53 29.16 -8.70
C PRO A 45 -10.69 30.18 -9.48
N ASN A 46 -9.39 30.31 -9.16
CA ASN A 46 -8.54 31.34 -9.79
C ASN A 46 -8.04 30.94 -11.18
N ASN A 47 -8.33 29.73 -11.65
CA ASN A 47 -8.06 29.36 -13.03
C ASN A 47 -9.03 30.10 -13.97
N PRO A 48 -8.53 30.84 -15.01
CA PRO A 48 -9.35 31.74 -15.83
C PRO A 48 -10.35 31.03 -16.73
N GLU A 49 -10.15 29.76 -17.06
CA GLU A 49 -10.99 29.03 -18.00
C GLU A 49 -11.96 28.07 -17.32
N ARG A 50 -11.51 27.35 -16.33
CA ARG A 50 -12.25 26.28 -15.62
C ARG A 50 -11.78 26.15 -14.19
N LEU A 51 -12.63 25.63 -13.31
CA LEU A 51 -12.21 25.29 -11.96
C LEU A 51 -11.07 24.27 -12.00
N LEU A 52 -9.97 24.55 -11.31
CA LEU A 52 -8.84 23.65 -11.24
C LEU A 52 -9.07 22.68 -10.08
N ALA A 53 -9.05 21.38 -10.40
CA ALA A 53 -9.15 20.33 -9.40
C ALA A 53 -7.76 19.87 -8.91
N PRO A 54 -7.62 19.49 -7.62
CA PRO A 54 -6.40 18.86 -7.15
C PRO A 54 -6.17 17.55 -7.86
N ASP A 55 -4.91 17.21 -8.13
CA ASP A 55 -4.50 16.06 -8.89
C ASP A 55 -3.64 15.05 -8.10
N ASN A 56 -3.36 15.34 -6.82
CA ASN A 56 -2.69 14.44 -5.91
C ASN A 56 -3.54 14.16 -4.67
N PHE A 57 -3.73 12.88 -4.33
CA PHE A 57 -4.54 12.40 -3.22
C PHE A 57 -3.77 11.44 -2.35
N ASP A 58 -3.54 11.79 -1.09
CA ASP A 58 -2.97 10.91 -0.08
C ASP A 58 -4.08 10.46 0.87
N VAL A 59 -4.41 9.17 0.83
CA VAL A 59 -5.41 8.54 1.70
C VAL A 59 -4.69 7.87 2.87
N ILE A 60 -4.76 8.49 4.04
CA ILE A 60 -4.07 7.99 5.23
C ILE A 60 -5.01 7.11 6.03
N VAL A 61 -4.59 5.87 6.31
CA VAL A 61 -5.35 4.86 7.06
C VAL A 61 -4.54 4.28 8.21
N ASN A 62 -5.22 3.69 9.19
CA ASN A 62 -4.53 2.99 10.26
C ASN A 62 -3.72 1.79 9.73
N ASN A 63 -2.55 1.51 10.32
CA ASN A 63 -1.68 0.40 9.93
C ASN A 63 -2.39 -0.95 9.85
N LYS A 64 -3.32 -1.24 10.77
CA LYS A 64 -4.07 -2.52 10.77
C LYS A 64 -5.03 -2.62 9.58
N VAL A 65 -5.65 -1.50 9.19
CA VAL A 65 -6.50 -1.43 8.00
C VAL A 65 -5.65 -1.60 6.75
N PHE A 66 -4.52 -0.89 6.67
CA PHE A 66 -3.59 -0.99 5.56
C PHE A 66 -3.11 -2.44 5.35
N ILE A 67 -2.62 -3.11 6.40
CA ILE A 67 -2.15 -4.49 6.35
C ILE A 67 -3.28 -5.46 5.95
N LYS A 68 -4.50 -5.27 6.49
CA LYS A 68 -5.67 -6.07 6.13
C LYS A 68 -5.95 -6.05 4.63
N HIS A 69 -5.74 -4.91 3.99
CA HIS A 69 -6.02 -4.69 2.56
C HIS A 69 -4.76 -4.74 1.67
N ALA A 70 -3.58 -5.08 2.21
CA ALA A 70 -2.30 -5.00 1.51
C ALA A 70 -2.33 -5.61 0.10
N HIS A 71 -2.96 -6.78 -0.07
CA HIS A 71 -3.06 -7.46 -1.38
C HIS A 71 -3.98 -6.75 -2.40
N SER A 72 -4.83 -5.83 -1.97
CA SER A 72 -5.81 -5.14 -2.83
C SER A 72 -5.57 -3.65 -2.95
N ILE A 73 -4.65 -3.07 -2.18
CA ILE A 73 -4.40 -1.62 -2.15
C ILE A 73 -4.07 -1.09 -3.55
N ALA A 74 -3.10 -1.65 -4.26
CA ALA A 74 -2.72 -1.19 -5.59
C ALA A 74 -3.89 -1.22 -6.59
N LYS A 75 -4.74 -2.25 -6.51
CA LYS A 75 -5.95 -2.34 -7.33
C LYS A 75 -6.98 -1.29 -6.93
N LEU A 76 -7.12 -1.03 -5.64
CA LEU A 76 -8.03 0.00 -5.12
C LEU A 76 -7.56 1.39 -5.53
N GLU A 77 -6.27 1.69 -5.41
CA GLU A 77 -5.65 2.94 -5.87
C GLU A 77 -5.96 3.18 -7.36
N THR A 78 -5.63 2.21 -8.23
CA THR A 78 -5.92 2.31 -9.67
C THR A 78 -7.40 2.53 -9.94
N ASN A 79 -8.29 1.79 -9.28
CA ASN A 79 -9.73 1.96 -9.45
C ASN A 79 -10.21 3.36 -9.03
N MET A 80 -9.71 3.88 -7.92
CA MET A 80 -10.07 5.22 -7.43
C MET A 80 -9.51 6.31 -8.36
N GLN A 81 -8.29 6.17 -8.85
CA GLN A 81 -7.70 7.06 -9.84
C GLN A 81 -8.55 7.14 -11.11
N ASP A 82 -8.92 5.99 -11.69
CA ASP A 82 -9.75 5.92 -12.88
C ASP A 82 -11.14 6.55 -12.68
N ARG A 83 -11.71 6.37 -11.49
CA ARG A 83 -13.01 6.95 -11.14
C ARG A 83 -12.93 8.47 -10.97
N LEU A 84 -11.90 8.97 -10.28
CA LEU A 84 -11.67 10.40 -10.11
C LEU A 84 -11.36 11.08 -11.44
N GLN A 85 -10.56 10.45 -12.31
CA GLN A 85 -10.27 10.97 -13.64
C GLN A 85 -11.55 11.19 -14.45
N ARG A 86 -12.47 10.20 -14.43
CA ARG A 86 -13.79 10.33 -15.08
C ARG A 86 -14.63 11.41 -14.43
N TYR A 87 -14.66 11.47 -13.12
CA TYR A 87 -15.42 12.45 -12.36
C TYR A 87 -15.02 13.90 -12.70
N VAL A 88 -13.71 14.17 -12.82
CA VAL A 88 -13.15 15.45 -13.21
C VAL A 88 -13.50 15.79 -14.67
N ALA A 89 -13.38 14.81 -15.58
CA ALA A 89 -13.71 14.99 -16.98
C ALA A 89 -15.22 15.28 -17.20
N ASP A 90 -16.11 14.55 -16.49
CA ASP A 90 -17.56 14.72 -16.59
C ASP A 90 -18.03 16.10 -16.09
N ARG A 91 -17.25 16.77 -15.25
CA ARG A 91 -17.54 18.12 -14.72
C ARG A 91 -16.79 19.24 -15.41
N ASP A 92 -15.99 18.91 -16.39
CA ASP A 92 -15.14 19.85 -17.14
C ASP A 92 -14.17 20.63 -16.23
N TYR A 93 -13.67 19.99 -15.16
CA TYR A 93 -12.63 20.57 -14.33
C TYR A 93 -11.26 20.48 -15.02
N ALA A 94 -10.41 21.48 -14.81
CA ALA A 94 -9.03 21.44 -15.24
C ALA A 94 -8.17 20.63 -14.25
N LEU A 95 -7.07 20.07 -14.74
CA LEU A 95 -6.02 19.46 -13.92
C LEU A 95 -4.67 20.08 -14.25
N SER A 96 -3.79 20.24 -13.26
CA SER A 96 -2.41 20.71 -13.48
C SER A 96 -1.55 19.69 -14.21
N GLN A 97 -1.84 18.41 -14.03
CA GLN A 97 -1.20 17.27 -14.69
C GLN A 97 -2.24 16.41 -15.39
N PRO A 98 -1.88 15.67 -16.47
CA PRO A 98 -2.84 14.89 -17.23
C PRO A 98 -3.46 13.72 -16.45
N LEU A 99 -2.82 13.25 -15.39
CA LEU A 99 -3.27 12.11 -14.61
C LEU A 99 -3.35 12.45 -13.12
N ILE A 100 -4.45 12.04 -12.50
CA ILE A 100 -4.60 12.08 -11.04
C ILE A 100 -3.70 11.01 -10.42
N LYS A 101 -2.97 11.39 -9.36
CA LYS A 101 -2.20 10.47 -8.53
C LYS A 101 -2.95 10.23 -7.23
N LEU A 102 -3.09 8.97 -6.83
CA LEU A 102 -3.68 8.59 -5.56
C LEU A 102 -2.81 7.52 -4.93
N GLN A 103 -2.51 7.68 -3.66
CA GLN A 103 -1.82 6.67 -2.87
C GLN A 103 -2.51 6.47 -1.53
N ILE A 104 -2.51 5.23 -1.05
CA ILE A 104 -3.01 4.87 0.27
C ILE A 104 -1.83 4.66 1.19
N ILE A 105 -1.75 5.47 2.23
CA ILE A 105 -0.60 5.54 3.15
C ILE A 105 -1.04 5.04 4.53
N SER A 106 -0.20 4.27 5.20
CA SER A 106 -0.49 3.84 6.56
C SER A 106 -0.01 4.83 7.61
N SER A 107 -0.74 4.90 8.72
CA SER A 107 -0.38 5.69 9.91
C SER A 107 -0.57 4.88 11.19
N ALA A 108 0.41 4.98 12.09
CA ALA A 108 0.34 4.34 13.41
C ALA A 108 -0.58 5.10 14.38
N THR A 109 -0.75 6.41 14.17
CA THR A 109 -1.47 7.31 15.07
C THR A 109 -2.95 7.41 14.77
N LEU A 110 -3.36 7.08 13.54
CA LEU A 110 -4.76 7.18 13.12
C LEU A 110 -5.62 6.06 13.73
N SER A 111 -6.84 6.40 14.15
CA SER A 111 -7.83 5.40 14.64
C SER A 111 -8.25 4.46 13.52
N LYS A 112 -8.55 3.18 13.84
CA LYS A 112 -8.89 2.15 12.86
C LYS A 112 -10.07 2.49 11.93
N ASN A 113 -11.03 3.27 12.42
CA ASN A 113 -12.27 3.58 11.68
C ASN A 113 -12.24 4.96 11.01
N LYS A 114 -11.10 5.65 11.07
CA LYS A 114 -10.90 6.96 10.44
C LYS A 114 -10.00 6.82 9.23
N ILE A 115 -10.24 7.68 8.24
CA ILE A 115 -9.30 8.01 7.19
C ILE A 115 -9.08 9.51 7.20
N GLU A 116 -7.91 9.94 6.79
CA GLU A 116 -7.60 11.32 6.46
C GLU A 116 -7.25 11.37 4.98
N ILE A 117 -7.74 12.37 4.29
CA ILE A 117 -7.47 12.56 2.87
C ILE A 117 -6.84 13.93 2.71
N HIS A 118 -5.60 13.94 2.26
CA HIS A 118 -4.90 15.16 1.89
C HIS A 118 -4.91 15.28 0.37
N VAL A 119 -5.24 16.45 -0.12
CA VAL A 119 -5.25 16.77 -1.55
C VAL A 119 -4.26 17.89 -1.83
N ARG A 120 -3.62 17.85 -3.01
CA ARG A 120 -2.64 18.85 -3.44
C ARG A 120 -2.75 19.08 -4.93
N PHE A 121 -2.31 20.26 -5.37
CA PHE A 121 -2.09 20.57 -6.78
C PHE A 121 -0.63 20.29 -7.14
N SER A 122 -0.37 19.75 -8.32
CA SER A 122 1.00 19.43 -8.78
C SER A 122 1.92 20.66 -8.91
N SER A 123 1.35 21.87 -8.95
CA SER A 123 2.11 23.12 -8.90
C SER A 123 2.59 23.48 -7.50
N GLU A 124 2.03 22.83 -6.47
CA GLU A 124 2.43 22.95 -5.08
C GLU A 124 3.40 21.80 -4.74
N GLU A 125 4.47 21.67 -5.52
CA GLU A 125 5.60 20.80 -5.17
C GLU A 125 6.30 21.37 -3.92
N GLU A 126 5.63 21.31 -2.77
CA GLU A 126 6.35 21.13 -1.54
C GLU A 126 6.71 19.64 -1.46
N ASP A 127 7.99 19.42 -1.64
CA ASP A 127 8.69 18.19 -1.37
C ASP A 127 8.27 17.59 -0.01
N PHE A 128 7.19 16.80 0.03
CA PHE A 128 7.19 15.69 0.95
C PHE A 128 8.11 14.62 0.33
N GLN A 129 9.36 14.98 0.16
CA GLN A 129 10.43 14.03 0.10
C GLN A 129 10.69 13.63 1.55
N PRO A 130 10.35 12.40 1.97
CA PRO A 130 11.04 11.84 3.12
C PRO A 130 12.52 11.98 2.77
N ALA A 131 13.28 12.61 3.66
CA ALA A 131 14.68 12.93 3.41
C ALA A 131 15.36 11.73 2.77
N ASP A 132 15.78 11.86 1.53
CA ASP A 132 16.51 10.80 0.80
C ASP A 132 17.93 10.84 1.31
N ASP A 133 18.12 10.42 2.55
CA ASP A 133 19.42 10.35 3.21
C ASP A 133 20.19 9.08 2.83
N GLY A 134 19.58 8.19 2.02
CA GLY A 134 20.20 6.92 1.66
C GLY A 134 20.51 6.02 2.85
N LYS A 135 19.85 6.29 3.98
CA LYS A 135 20.10 5.71 5.30
C LYS A 135 19.79 4.21 5.35
N TYR A 136 18.79 3.75 4.58
CA TYR A 136 18.38 2.36 4.61
C TYR A 136 18.74 1.62 3.33
N GLU A 137 19.23 0.41 3.52
CA GLU A 137 19.67 -0.46 2.43
C GLU A 137 19.13 -1.89 2.63
N LEU A 138 18.63 -2.48 1.56
CA LEU A 138 18.33 -3.89 1.49
C LEU A 138 19.38 -4.56 0.62
N LYS A 139 20.17 -5.49 1.18
CA LYS A 139 21.37 -6.08 0.53
C LYS A 139 21.30 -7.59 0.53
N ILE A 140 21.67 -8.21 -0.60
CA ILE A 140 21.85 -9.66 -0.66
C ILE A 140 23.17 -10.02 0.05
N ILE A 141 23.05 -10.77 1.15
CA ILE A 141 24.17 -11.23 1.95
C ILE A 141 24.57 -12.69 1.67
N LYS A 142 23.68 -13.46 1.05
CA LYS A 142 23.94 -14.87 0.69
C LYS A 142 23.12 -15.30 -0.51
N GLY A 143 23.69 -16.15 -1.34
CA GLY A 143 23.03 -16.74 -2.51
C GLY A 143 23.36 -16.01 -3.81
N GLN A 144 22.52 -16.23 -4.82
CA GLN A 144 22.68 -15.58 -6.13
C GLN A 144 22.57 -14.06 -5.98
N GLY A 145 23.46 -13.32 -6.66
CA GLY A 145 23.52 -11.87 -6.60
C GLY A 145 24.11 -11.30 -5.31
N GLN A 146 24.83 -12.10 -4.51
CA GLN A 146 25.46 -11.62 -3.28
C GLN A 146 26.25 -10.34 -3.52
N GLY A 147 26.04 -9.35 -2.65
CA GLY A 147 26.64 -8.02 -2.74
C GLY A 147 25.74 -6.97 -3.42
N THR A 148 24.72 -7.38 -4.19
CA THR A 148 23.75 -6.44 -4.76
C THR A 148 22.91 -5.81 -3.66
N SER A 149 22.65 -4.51 -3.79
CA SER A 149 21.86 -3.78 -2.82
C SER A 149 20.93 -2.75 -3.47
N TRP A 150 19.88 -2.41 -2.75
CA TRP A 150 18.91 -1.39 -3.11
C TRP A 150 18.77 -0.40 -1.97
N LYS A 151 18.84 0.88 -2.28
CA LYS A 151 18.46 1.92 -1.34
C LYS A 151 16.95 1.93 -1.21
N ILE A 152 16.47 1.91 0.02
CA ILE A 152 15.04 2.00 0.32
C ILE A 152 14.79 3.16 1.27
N LYS A 153 13.59 3.73 1.21
CA LYS A 153 13.23 4.90 2.00
C LYS A 153 11.82 4.80 2.58
N PRO A 154 11.58 5.44 3.74
CA PRO A 154 10.25 5.53 4.33
C PRO A 154 9.22 6.12 3.36
N GLY A 155 7.96 5.73 3.54
CA GLY A 155 6.85 6.19 2.71
C GLY A 155 6.75 5.51 1.35
N LYS A 156 7.56 4.47 1.07
CA LYS A 156 7.52 3.72 -0.19
C LYS A 156 7.19 2.26 -0.01
N THR A 157 6.57 1.71 -1.05
CA THR A 157 6.33 0.27 -1.21
C THR A 157 7.29 -0.28 -2.26
N TYR A 158 7.84 -1.46 -2.01
CA TYR A 158 8.76 -2.14 -2.92
C TYR A 158 8.26 -3.55 -3.22
N THR A 159 7.98 -3.82 -4.49
CA THR A 159 7.72 -5.19 -4.94
C THR A 159 9.04 -5.93 -5.10
N ILE A 160 9.10 -7.15 -4.60
CA ILE A 160 10.24 -8.07 -4.71
C ILE A 160 9.82 -9.23 -5.58
N GLY A 161 10.57 -9.52 -6.63
CA GLY A 161 10.21 -10.63 -7.50
C GLY A 161 11.17 -10.85 -8.67
N ARG A 162 10.89 -11.90 -9.44
CA ARG A 162 11.73 -12.31 -10.56
C ARG A 162 11.54 -11.46 -11.81
N VAL A 163 10.42 -10.77 -11.94
CA VAL A 163 10.12 -9.98 -13.14
C VAL A 163 10.88 -8.66 -13.17
N PRO A 164 11.29 -8.17 -14.35
CA PRO A 164 12.02 -6.90 -14.47
C PRO A 164 11.24 -5.67 -13.99
N THR A 165 9.92 -5.79 -13.88
CA THR A 165 9.02 -4.72 -13.39
C THR A 165 8.97 -4.62 -11.87
N ALA A 166 9.58 -5.57 -11.13
CA ALA A 166 9.70 -5.47 -9.69
C ALA A 166 10.77 -4.42 -9.31
N GLU A 167 10.48 -3.56 -8.32
CA GLU A 167 11.42 -2.54 -7.83
C GLU A 167 12.70 -3.19 -7.28
N ILE A 168 12.57 -4.37 -6.67
CA ILE A 168 13.69 -5.22 -6.24
C ILE A 168 13.63 -6.48 -7.09
N CYS A 169 14.28 -6.40 -8.25
CA CYS A 169 14.31 -7.51 -9.20
C CYS A 169 15.37 -8.54 -8.77
N LEU A 170 14.90 -9.77 -8.56
CA LEU A 170 15.71 -10.95 -8.27
C LEU A 170 15.50 -11.97 -9.40
N PRO A 171 16.24 -11.89 -10.52
CA PRO A 171 15.97 -12.66 -11.74
C PRO A 171 16.45 -14.12 -11.63
N TYR A 172 16.04 -14.80 -10.56
CA TYR A 172 16.44 -16.19 -10.26
C TYR A 172 15.24 -17.13 -10.35
N ASP A 173 15.47 -18.36 -10.84
CA ASP A 173 14.39 -19.33 -11.13
C ASP A 173 13.60 -19.77 -9.90
N ASN A 174 14.22 -19.75 -8.73
CA ASN A 174 13.61 -20.11 -7.45
C ASN A 174 12.81 -18.96 -6.81
N ILE A 175 12.78 -17.78 -7.42
CA ILE A 175 12.00 -16.62 -7.00
C ILE A 175 10.71 -16.53 -7.82
N SER A 176 9.58 -16.31 -7.18
CA SER A 176 8.30 -16.10 -7.84
C SER A 176 8.27 -14.79 -8.64
N LYS A 177 7.43 -14.69 -9.68
CA LYS A 177 7.25 -13.45 -10.47
C LYS A 177 6.97 -12.25 -9.56
N LYS A 178 6.06 -12.41 -8.61
CA LYS A 178 5.84 -11.55 -7.46
C LYS A 178 6.08 -12.42 -6.22
N GLN A 179 7.16 -12.18 -5.51
CA GLN A 179 7.58 -12.97 -4.37
C GLN A 179 7.04 -12.39 -3.06
N ALA A 180 7.30 -11.13 -2.84
CA ALA A 180 6.89 -10.42 -1.64
C ALA A 180 6.71 -8.93 -1.93
N THR A 181 6.03 -8.24 -1.05
CA THR A 181 5.93 -6.77 -1.03
C THR A 181 6.46 -6.25 0.30
N LEU A 182 7.37 -5.30 0.24
CA LEU A 182 7.92 -4.60 1.39
C LEU A 182 7.26 -3.22 1.49
N TYR A 183 6.56 -2.98 2.58
CA TYR A 183 5.96 -1.69 2.91
C TYR A 183 6.85 -0.97 3.89
N PHE A 184 7.49 0.11 3.46
CA PHE A 184 8.28 0.96 4.34
C PHE A 184 7.47 2.20 4.71
N MET A 185 6.93 2.21 5.90
CA MET A 185 6.01 3.22 6.38
C MET A 185 6.72 4.55 6.67
N PRO A 186 6.02 5.70 6.59
CA PRO A 186 6.62 7.00 6.93
C PRO A 186 7.17 7.09 8.36
N ASP A 187 6.58 6.35 9.31
CA ASP A 187 7.02 6.23 10.71
C ASP A 187 8.20 5.25 10.91
N SER A 188 8.90 4.91 9.82
CA SER A 188 10.04 3.98 9.79
C SER A 188 9.72 2.53 10.16
N LYS A 189 8.46 2.14 10.28
CA LYS A 189 8.08 0.74 10.37
C LYS A 189 8.16 0.06 9.03
N ILE A 190 8.63 -1.17 9.04
CA ILE A 190 8.80 -1.96 7.82
C ILE A 190 8.00 -3.24 7.97
N THR A 191 7.13 -3.52 6.99
CA THR A 191 6.31 -4.73 6.97
C THR A 191 6.56 -5.46 5.66
N ILE A 192 6.77 -6.76 5.73
CA ILE A 192 6.86 -7.63 4.56
C ILE A 192 5.62 -8.51 4.47
N VAL A 193 5.15 -8.70 3.23
CA VAL A 193 4.02 -9.58 2.90
C VAL A 193 4.48 -10.57 1.84
N ASP A 194 4.31 -11.86 2.08
CA ASP A 194 4.49 -12.89 1.05
C ASP A 194 3.29 -12.88 0.10
N GLU A 195 3.53 -12.79 -1.19
CA GLU A 195 2.49 -12.67 -2.23
C GLU A 195 2.01 -14.03 -2.76
N GLY A 196 2.00 -15.04 -1.89
CA GLY A 196 1.66 -16.41 -2.27
C GLY A 196 2.80 -17.07 -3.06
N SER A 197 4.03 -16.83 -2.65
CA SER A 197 5.20 -17.34 -3.36
C SER A 197 5.28 -18.87 -3.36
N ALA A 198 5.81 -19.45 -4.43
CA ALA A 198 5.90 -20.90 -4.60
C ALA A 198 6.83 -21.57 -3.57
N ASN A 199 7.91 -20.89 -3.19
CA ASN A 199 8.98 -21.43 -2.35
C ASN A 199 9.05 -20.80 -0.96
N GLY A 200 8.14 -19.88 -0.64
CA GLY A 200 8.01 -19.22 0.65
C GLY A 200 9.00 -18.08 0.88
N THR A 201 8.63 -17.20 1.80
CA THR A 201 9.46 -16.13 2.36
C THR A 201 9.61 -16.40 3.86
N PHE A 202 10.85 -16.37 4.36
CA PHE A 202 11.20 -16.72 5.73
C PHE A 202 11.96 -15.58 6.38
N ILE A 203 11.83 -15.41 7.68
CA ILE A 203 12.53 -14.36 8.41
C ILE A 203 13.46 -14.98 9.43
N ASN A 204 14.69 -14.52 9.42
CA ASN A 204 15.76 -14.99 10.29
C ASN A 204 15.96 -16.52 10.18
N ASN A 205 15.94 -17.21 11.29
CA ASN A 205 16.11 -18.67 11.36
C ASN A 205 14.78 -19.41 11.41
N ASP A 206 13.63 -18.74 11.18
CA ASP A 206 12.35 -19.44 11.16
C ASP A 206 12.31 -20.44 10.00
N GLU A 207 11.90 -21.68 10.30
CA GLU A 207 11.74 -22.75 9.30
C GLU A 207 10.40 -22.71 8.60
N ASN A 208 9.43 -21.94 9.12
CA ASN A 208 8.12 -21.77 8.54
C ASN A 208 8.08 -20.49 7.71
N PRO A 209 7.45 -20.52 6.52
CA PRO A 209 7.25 -19.31 5.74
C PRO A 209 6.27 -18.38 6.47
N ILE A 210 6.46 -17.08 6.28
CA ILE A 210 5.52 -16.10 6.81
C ILE A 210 4.13 -16.34 6.22
N LYS A 211 3.11 -16.17 7.06
CA LYS A 211 1.70 -16.23 6.64
C LYS A 211 1.11 -14.82 6.77
N GLY A 212 0.78 -14.23 5.61
CA GLY A 212 0.30 -12.85 5.57
C GLY A 212 1.44 -11.84 5.74
N SER A 213 1.33 -10.93 6.71
CA SER A 213 2.28 -9.85 6.93
C SER A 213 3.10 -10.04 8.20
N LEU A 214 4.36 -9.59 8.17
CA LEU A 214 5.27 -9.57 9.32
C LEU A 214 6.00 -8.23 9.39
N GLU A 215 6.06 -7.64 10.59
CA GLU A 215 6.86 -6.46 10.85
C GLU A 215 8.35 -6.84 10.96
N LEU A 216 9.21 -6.13 10.19
CA LEU A 216 10.66 -6.33 10.17
C LEU A 216 11.35 -5.31 11.06
N LYS A 217 12.48 -5.72 11.62
CA LYS A 217 13.43 -4.85 12.33
C LYS A 217 14.70 -4.68 11.51
N ILE A 218 15.41 -3.59 11.74
CA ILE A 218 16.77 -3.41 11.21
C ILE A 218 17.64 -4.58 11.68
N GLY A 219 18.38 -5.17 10.76
CA GLY A 219 19.18 -6.36 11.00
C GLY A 219 18.49 -7.69 10.71
N ASP A 220 17.17 -7.70 10.51
CA ASP A 220 16.47 -8.94 10.12
C ASP A 220 16.94 -9.46 8.77
N GLN A 221 16.97 -10.78 8.66
CA GLN A 221 17.30 -11.48 7.43
C GLN A 221 16.03 -12.01 6.75
N ILE A 222 15.85 -11.63 5.51
CA ILE A 222 14.77 -12.10 4.66
C ILE A 222 15.32 -13.21 3.77
N LYS A 223 14.82 -14.41 3.91
CA LYS A 223 15.25 -15.58 3.14
C LYS A 223 14.13 -15.99 2.18
N PHE A 224 14.42 -15.97 0.91
CA PHE A 224 13.54 -16.47 -0.14
C PHE A 224 13.96 -17.88 -0.54
N CYS A 225 13.01 -18.81 -0.48
CA CYS A 225 13.23 -20.22 -0.75
C CYS A 225 14.04 -20.98 0.34
N LYS A 226 13.64 -22.25 0.61
CA LYS A 226 14.37 -23.15 1.54
C LYS A 226 15.65 -23.69 0.92
N THR A 227 15.56 -24.06 -0.36
CA THR A 227 16.66 -24.68 -1.11
C THR A 227 17.34 -23.65 -1.98
N ASN A 228 18.67 -23.49 -1.86
CA ASN A 228 19.44 -22.44 -2.51
C ASN A 228 18.89 -21.02 -2.26
N PRO A 229 18.78 -20.62 -0.98
CA PRO A 229 18.12 -19.38 -0.64
C PRO A 229 18.88 -18.15 -1.13
N VAL A 230 18.12 -17.14 -1.57
CA VAL A 230 18.57 -15.77 -1.61
C VAL A 230 18.26 -15.16 -0.24
N VAL A 231 19.29 -14.68 0.46
CA VAL A 231 19.15 -14.06 1.77
C VAL A 231 19.51 -12.60 1.67
N MET A 232 18.59 -11.75 2.06
CA MET A 232 18.77 -10.31 2.13
C MET A 232 18.77 -9.85 3.59
N THR A 233 19.48 -8.77 3.88
CA THR A 233 19.40 -8.09 5.17
C THR A 233 18.98 -6.65 4.98
N LEU A 234 18.20 -6.17 5.93
CA LEU A 234 17.82 -4.77 6.06
C LEU A 234 18.82 -4.10 7.00
N SER A 235 19.47 -3.06 6.53
CA SER A 235 20.45 -2.30 7.31
C SER A 235 20.21 -0.80 7.24
N GLU A 236 20.60 -0.12 8.31
CA GLU A 236 20.73 1.33 8.39
C GLU A 236 22.20 1.67 8.27
N LYS A 237 22.55 2.67 7.44
CA LYS A 237 23.94 3.14 7.25
C LYS A 237 24.29 4.25 8.21
#